data_0bfcc060ea688e8e4e11a8e794b13ce4
#
_entry.id   0bfcc060ea688e8e4e11a8e794b13ce4
#
_cell.length_a   1.000
_cell.length_b   1.000
_cell.length_c   1.000
_cell.angle_alpha   90.00
_cell.angle_beta   90.00
_cell.angle_gamma   90.00
#
_symmetry.space_group_name_H-M   'P 1'
#
loop_
_entity.id
_entity.type
_entity.pdbx_description
1 polymer ?
#
loop_
_entity_poly.entity_id
_entity_poly.type
_entity_poly.pdbx_seq_one_letter_code
_entity_poly.pdbx_strand_id
1 'polypeptide(L)'
;MPRTLLFLSADSFQAYVWKGSKLALQGSFSNDSDGREQFSNLLEGIRNPALLLVDIIEEDFHQETVPHLFVPNRSALLDRKFEQYYRTTPFRQATLLQRQSEGRRDDDMLFSALTNPKRITPWLDALLAKHIPLRGIYSVPI
;
A
#
# COMPACT_ATOMS: atom_id res chain seq x y z
N MET A 1 13.98 -7.72 9.40
CA MET A 1 13.81 -7.67 7.95
C MET A 1 12.57 -8.48 7.56
N PRO A 2 11.68 -7.94 6.72
CA PRO A 2 10.51 -8.70 6.26
C PRO A 2 10.97 -9.90 5.41
N ARG A 3 10.36 -11.06 5.68
CA ARG A 3 10.63 -12.29 4.92
C ARG A 3 9.42 -12.78 4.15
N THR A 4 8.26 -12.22 4.44
CA THR A 4 7.01 -12.58 3.78
C THR A 4 6.62 -11.45 2.83
N LEU A 5 6.37 -11.80 1.57
CA LEU A 5 5.87 -10.88 0.57
C LEU A 5 4.46 -11.33 0.19
N LEU A 6 3.52 -10.43 0.33
CA LEU A 6 2.13 -10.64 -0.06
C LEU A 6 1.87 -9.84 -1.34
N PHE A 7 1.13 -10.45 -2.26
CA PHE A 7 0.82 -9.83 -3.54
C PHE A 7 -0.68 -9.90 -3.80
N LEU A 8 -1.32 -8.74 -3.86
CA LEU A 8 -2.73 -8.60 -4.20
C LEU A 8 -2.85 -8.16 -5.65
N SER A 9 -3.46 -9.00 -6.49
CA SER A 9 -3.77 -8.68 -7.88
C SER A 9 -5.29 -8.66 -8.08
N ALA A 10 -5.72 -8.37 -9.32
CA ALA A 10 -7.14 -8.34 -9.66
C ALA A 10 -7.86 -9.66 -9.36
N ASP A 11 -7.17 -10.79 -9.58
CA ASP A 11 -7.78 -12.10 -9.54
C ASP A 11 -7.44 -12.92 -8.30
N SER A 12 -6.34 -12.61 -7.61
CA SER A 12 -5.86 -13.47 -6.54
C SER A 12 -5.03 -12.71 -5.52
N PHE A 13 -4.82 -13.37 -4.39
CA PHE A 13 -3.90 -12.93 -3.35
C PHE A 13 -2.88 -14.05 -3.15
N GLN A 14 -1.59 -13.71 -3.21
CA GLN A 14 -0.50 -14.69 -3.14
C GLN A 14 0.44 -14.37 -1.99
N ALA A 15 0.96 -15.41 -1.36
CA ALA A 15 1.94 -15.29 -0.29
C ALA A 15 3.24 -15.97 -0.69
N TYR A 16 4.34 -15.22 -0.55
CA TYR A 16 5.70 -15.69 -0.83
C TYR A 16 6.57 -15.54 0.40
N VAL A 17 7.59 -16.36 0.49
CA VAL A 17 8.62 -16.25 1.53
C VAL A 17 10.00 -16.21 0.87
N TRP A 18 10.86 -15.31 1.36
CA TRP A 18 12.26 -15.29 0.95
C TRP A 18 13.01 -16.49 1.53
N LYS A 19 13.62 -17.27 0.66
CA LYS A 19 14.53 -18.37 1.02
C LYS A 19 15.88 -18.11 0.36
N GLY A 20 16.77 -17.47 1.11
CA GLY A 20 18.04 -17.00 0.54
C GLY A 20 17.80 -15.89 -0.47
N SER A 21 18.17 -16.12 -1.72
CA SER A 21 18.00 -15.15 -2.82
C SER A 21 16.74 -15.40 -3.67
N LYS A 22 15.87 -16.34 -3.27
CA LYS A 22 14.70 -16.74 -4.03
C LYS A 22 13.42 -16.50 -3.28
N LEU A 23 12.35 -16.17 -4.01
CA LEU A 23 10.99 -16.12 -3.50
C LEU A 23 10.33 -17.47 -3.74
N ALA A 24 9.78 -18.05 -2.69
CA ALA A 24 9.05 -19.31 -2.77
C ALA A 24 7.56 -19.05 -2.50
N LEU A 25 6.70 -19.46 -3.44
CA LEU A 25 5.26 -19.34 -3.30
C LEU A 25 4.78 -20.28 -2.18
N GLN A 26 4.07 -19.73 -1.21
CA GLN A 26 3.49 -20.47 -0.10
C GLN A 26 2.02 -20.79 -0.31
N GLY A 27 1.32 -19.96 -1.06
CA GLY A 27 -0.09 -20.17 -1.37
C GLY A 27 -0.65 -19.10 -2.27
N SER A 28 -1.73 -19.44 -2.97
CA SER A 28 -2.51 -18.54 -3.78
C SER A 28 -3.97 -18.67 -3.33
N PHE A 29 -4.62 -17.53 -3.08
CA PHE A 29 -5.93 -17.49 -2.44
C PHE A 29 -6.90 -16.69 -3.29
N SER A 30 -8.13 -17.18 -3.41
CA SER A 30 -9.20 -16.44 -4.07
C SER A 30 -9.64 -15.23 -3.25
N ASN A 31 -10.17 -14.21 -3.94
CA ASN A 31 -10.66 -12.97 -3.31
C ASN A 31 -12.07 -13.14 -2.76
N ASP A 32 -12.26 -14.13 -1.88
CA ASP A 32 -13.52 -14.44 -1.23
C ASP A 32 -13.30 -14.92 0.20
N SER A 33 -14.36 -15.29 0.90
CA SER A 33 -14.26 -15.75 2.28
C SER A 33 -13.44 -17.04 2.42
N ASP A 34 -13.55 -17.95 1.47
CA ASP A 34 -12.78 -19.21 1.49
C ASP A 34 -11.29 -18.94 1.33
N GLY A 35 -10.92 -18.06 0.41
CA GLY A 35 -9.54 -17.66 0.20
C GLY A 35 -8.94 -16.99 1.43
N ARG A 36 -9.71 -16.10 2.08
CA ARG A 36 -9.26 -15.43 3.31
C ARG A 36 -9.10 -16.40 4.47
N GLU A 37 -9.97 -17.39 4.58
CA GLU A 37 -9.83 -18.42 5.61
C GLU A 37 -8.57 -19.25 5.40
N GLN A 38 -8.31 -19.68 4.17
CA GLN A 38 -7.08 -20.41 3.82
C GLN A 38 -5.83 -19.59 4.11
N PHE A 39 -5.87 -18.29 3.80
CA PHE A 39 -4.77 -17.39 4.10
C PHE A 39 -4.55 -17.27 5.62
N SER A 40 -5.61 -17.10 6.38
CA SER A 40 -5.54 -17.04 7.84
C SER A 40 -4.89 -18.30 8.42
N ASN A 41 -5.21 -19.48 7.87
CA ASN A 41 -4.61 -20.73 8.30
C ASN A 41 -3.11 -20.78 7.96
N LEU A 42 -2.71 -20.28 6.80
CA LEU A 42 -1.29 -20.17 6.44
C LEU A 42 -0.52 -19.29 7.42
N LEU A 43 -1.13 -18.21 7.89
CA LEU A 43 -0.48 -17.25 8.78
C LEU A 43 -0.10 -17.85 10.15
N GLU A 44 -0.70 -18.96 10.56
CA GLU A 44 -0.36 -19.61 11.82
C GLU A 44 1.11 -20.05 11.86
N GLY A 45 1.69 -20.34 10.70
CA GLY A 45 3.10 -20.72 10.59
C GLY A 45 4.04 -19.56 10.35
N ILE A 46 3.53 -18.34 10.25
CA ILE A 46 4.33 -17.16 9.90
C ILE A 46 4.50 -16.28 11.13
N ARG A 47 5.76 -15.91 11.43
CA ARG A 47 6.09 -15.00 12.54
C ARG A 47 6.89 -13.78 12.11
N ASN A 48 7.28 -13.72 10.85
CA ASN A 48 8.08 -12.63 10.30
C ASN A 48 7.20 -11.49 9.83
N PRO A 49 7.72 -10.25 9.86
CA PRO A 49 7.02 -9.12 9.24
C PRO A 49 6.75 -9.36 7.76
N ALA A 50 5.67 -8.75 7.26
CA ALA A 50 5.24 -8.87 5.87
C ALA A 50 5.29 -7.53 5.16
N LEU A 51 5.47 -7.57 3.85
CA LEU A 51 5.24 -6.47 2.92
C LEU A 51 4.05 -6.83 2.05
N LEU A 52 3.24 -5.85 1.71
CA LEU A 52 2.13 -6.02 0.78
C LEU A 52 2.40 -5.23 -0.50
N LEU A 53 2.42 -5.94 -1.61
CA LEU A 53 2.52 -5.37 -2.94
C LEU A 53 1.14 -5.45 -3.59
N VAL A 54 0.67 -4.34 -4.17
CA VAL A 54 -0.69 -4.23 -4.70
C VAL A 54 -0.64 -3.88 -6.19
N ASP A 55 -1.37 -4.63 -6.99
CA ASP A 55 -1.54 -4.38 -8.42
C ASP A 55 -3.02 -4.59 -8.79
N ILE A 56 -3.82 -3.57 -8.53
CA ILE A 56 -5.26 -3.58 -8.79
C ILE A 56 -5.65 -2.36 -9.62
N ILE A 57 -6.77 -2.46 -10.31
CA ILE A 57 -7.25 -1.38 -11.17
C ILE A 57 -7.79 -0.19 -10.35
N GLU A 58 -8.27 -0.44 -9.15
CA GLU A 58 -8.82 0.60 -8.26
C GLU A 58 -7.68 1.39 -7.61
N GLU A 59 -6.91 2.07 -8.44
CA GLU A 59 -5.83 2.95 -8.03
C GLU A 59 -5.91 4.24 -8.83
N ASP A 60 -5.72 5.37 -8.15
CA ASP A 60 -5.81 6.68 -8.78
C ASP A 60 -4.53 7.47 -8.55
N PHE A 61 -4.16 8.27 -9.53
CA PHE A 61 -2.97 9.12 -9.51
C PHE A 61 -3.36 10.53 -9.90
N HIS A 62 -2.84 11.51 -9.17
CA HIS A 62 -3.06 12.92 -9.45
C HIS A 62 -1.76 13.69 -9.24
N GLN A 63 -1.27 14.33 -10.29
CA GLN A 63 -0.07 15.14 -10.21
C GLN A 63 -0.46 16.60 -10.06
N GLU A 64 0.16 17.29 -9.12
CA GLU A 64 -0.11 18.70 -8.85
C GLU A 64 1.14 19.41 -8.38
N THR A 65 1.31 20.66 -8.81
CA THR A 65 2.34 21.54 -8.28
C THR A 65 1.77 22.28 -7.07
N VAL A 66 2.46 22.17 -5.94
CA VAL A 66 2.03 22.78 -4.68
C VAL A 66 3.14 23.65 -4.10
N PRO A 67 2.80 24.66 -3.29
CA PRO A 67 3.83 25.46 -2.63
C PRO A 67 4.72 24.59 -1.75
N HIS A 68 6.03 24.89 -1.77
CA HIS A 68 6.94 24.25 -0.85
C HIS A 68 6.79 24.87 0.53
N LEU A 69 6.39 24.07 1.50
CA LEU A 69 6.17 24.49 2.88
C LEU A 69 6.99 23.61 3.82
N PHE A 70 7.32 24.16 5.00
CA PHE A 70 7.95 23.40 6.06
C PHE A 70 6.90 22.80 6.99
N VAL A 71 7.26 21.72 7.69
CA VAL A 71 6.45 21.12 8.75
C VAL A 71 6.25 22.17 9.86
N PRO A 72 5.02 22.37 10.42
CA PRO A 72 3.80 21.56 10.23
C PRO A 72 2.91 21.99 9.07
N ASN A 73 3.19 23.12 8.42
CA ASN A 73 2.33 23.65 7.35
C ASN A 73 2.25 22.71 6.15
N ARG A 74 3.35 22.01 5.85
CA ARG A 74 3.39 20.98 4.80
C ARG A 74 2.40 19.87 5.08
N SER A 75 2.39 19.34 6.29
CA SER A 75 1.46 18.27 6.67
C SER A 75 0.01 18.71 6.56
N ALA A 76 -0.30 19.93 6.97
CA ALA A 76 -1.65 20.47 6.87
C ALA A 76 -2.09 20.64 5.40
N LEU A 77 -1.17 21.06 4.53
CA LEU A 77 -1.45 21.16 3.09
C LEU A 77 -1.74 19.80 2.49
N LEU A 78 -0.92 18.80 2.77
CA LEU A 78 -1.09 17.46 2.25
C LEU A 78 -2.39 16.83 2.75
N ASP A 79 -2.74 17.03 4.02
CA ASP A 79 -4.00 16.54 4.58
C ASP A 79 -5.21 17.13 3.86
N ARG A 80 -5.18 18.42 3.55
CA ARG A 80 -6.25 19.07 2.79
C ARG A 80 -6.37 18.49 1.38
N LYS A 81 -5.22 18.21 0.73
CA LYS A 81 -5.22 17.59 -0.60
C LYS A 81 -5.79 16.18 -0.55
N PHE A 82 -5.46 15.39 0.45
CA PHE A 82 -6.04 14.07 0.65
C PHE A 82 -7.55 14.12 0.86
N GLU A 83 -8.04 15.07 1.65
CA GLU A 83 -9.47 15.27 1.84
C GLU A 83 -10.17 15.70 0.56
N GLN A 84 -9.49 16.47 -0.29
CA GLN A 84 -10.01 16.89 -1.58
C GLN A 84 -10.09 15.74 -2.58
N TYR A 85 -9.03 14.92 -2.69
CA TYR A 85 -8.92 13.89 -3.73
C TYR A 85 -9.36 12.51 -3.28
N TYR A 86 -9.08 12.13 -2.02
CA TYR A 86 -9.17 10.75 -1.56
C TYR A 86 -9.80 10.62 -0.18
N ARG A 87 -10.93 11.29 0.00
CA ARG A 87 -11.60 11.35 1.32
C ARG A 87 -11.98 9.98 1.86
N THR A 88 -12.36 9.05 0.97
CA THR A 88 -13.00 7.80 1.36
C THR A 88 -12.03 6.63 1.57
N THR A 89 -10.75 6.83 1.34
CA THR A 89 -9.75 5.78 1.50
C THR A 89 -8.62 6.21 2.43
N PRO A 90 -8.19 5.34 3.36
CA PRO A 90 -6.99 5.57 4.16
C PRO A 90 -5.69 5.20 3.42
N PHE A 91 -5.78 4.47 2.30
CA PHE A 91 -4.63 4.03 1.51
C PHE A 91 -4.26 5.09 0.50
N ARG A 92 -3.62 6.15 0.97
CA ARG A 92 -3.30 7.35 0.19
C ARG A 92 -1.89 7.83 0.51
N GLN A 93 -1.22 8.36 -0.50
CA GLN A 93 0.18 8.76 -0.40
C GLN A 93 0.45 10.00 -1.25
N ALA A 94 1.38 10.82 -0.78
CA ALA A 94 1.93 11.94 -1.54
C ALA A 94 3.43 11.71 -1.72
N THR A 95 3.89 11.78 -2.96
CA THR A 95 5.29 11.56 -3.32
C THR A 95 5.85 12.81 -3.97
N LEU A 96 6.97 13.33 -3.47
CA LEU A 96 7.68 14.43 -4.10
C LEU A 96 8.37 13.91 -5.35
N LEU A 97 7.99 14.41 -6.52
CA LEU A 97 8.64 14.08 -7.78
C LEU A 97 9.87 14.93 -8.01
N GLN A 98 9.71 16.25 -7.89
CA GLN A 98 10.80 17.19 -8.00
C GLN A 98 10.40 18.53 -7.41
N ARG A 99 11.39 19.37 -7.08
CA ARG A 99 11.19 20.76 -6.75
C ARG A 99 11.57 21.61 -7.94
N GLN A 100 10.75 22.59 -8.27
CA GLN A 100 11.04 23.49 -9.37
C GLN A 100 12.31 24.30 -9.05
N SER A 101 13.17 24.46 -10.04
CA SER A 101 14.44 25.17 -9.88
C SER A 101 14.30 26.69 -10.04
N GLU A 102 13.19 27.15 -10.59
CA GLU A 102 12.92 28.57 -10.89
C GLU A 102 11.66 29.06 -10.19
N GLY A 103 11.53 30.38 -10.08
CA GLY A 103 10.39 31.02 -9.44
C GLY A 103 10.32 30.74 -7.96
N ARG A 104 9.15 30.39 -7.45
CA ARG A 104 8.93 30.09 -6.04
C ARG A 104 9.49 28.75 -5.59
N ARG A 105 10.03 27.96 -6.50
CA ARG A 105 10.52 26.60 -6.22
C ARG A 105 9.43 25.74 -5.62
N ASP A 106 8.28 25.72 -6.26
CA ASP A 106 7.18 24.85 -5.84
C ASP A 106 7.54 23.37 -6.01
N ASP A 107 6.85 22.52 -5.30
CA ASP A 107 7.05 21.07 -5.35
C ASP A 107 6.07 20.44 -6.34
N ASP A 108 6.57 19.60 -7.24
CA ASP A 108 5.74 18.74 -8.08
C ASP A 108 5.46 17.47 -7.30
N MET A 109 4.19 17.24 -6.96
CA MET A 109 3.76 16.14 -6.11
C MET A 109 2.91 15.16 -6.91
N LEU A 110 3.11 13.88 -6.63
CA LEU A 110 2.21 12.82 -7.08
C LEU A 110 1.37 12.36 -5.90
N PHE A 111 0.07 12.58 -5.99
CA PHE A 111 -0.90 12.04 -5.06
C PHE A 111 -1.45 10.73 -5.61
N SER A 112 -1.49 9.71 -4.79
CA SER A 112 -1.97 8.41 -5.21
C SER A 112 -2.79 7.76 -4.10
N ALA A 113 -3.71 6.89 -4.51
CA ALA A 113 -4.54 6.17 -3.55
C ALA A 113 -5.03 4.86 -4.13
N LEU A 114 -5.20 3.88 -3.25
CA LEU A 114 -5.96 2.68 -3.53
C LEU A 114 -7.40 2.99 -3.18
N THR A 115 -8.26 3.11 -4.20
CA THR A 115 -9.57 3.75 -4.08
C THR A 115 -10.66 2.82 -3.59
N ASN A 116 -10.40 1.52 -3.52
CA ASN A 116 -11.35 0.55 -3.00
C ASN A 116 -10.77 -0.18 -1.77
N PRO A 117 -10.86 0.42 -0.58
CA PRO A 117 -10.28 -0.19 0.63
C PRO A 117 -10.88 -1.56 0.97
N LYS A 118 -12.09 -1.86 0.50
CA LYS A 118 -12.72 -3.17 0.75
C LYS A 118 -11.97 -4.33 0.09
N ARG A 119 -11.15 -4.06 -0.93
CA ARG A 119 -10.30 -5.07 -1.56
C ARG A 119 -9.09 -5.43 -0.69
N ILE A 120 -8.68 -4.53 0.19
CA ILE A 120 -7.43 -4.63 0.93
C ILE A 120 -7.69 -4.98 2.40
N THR A 121 -8.66 -4.33 3.02
CA THR A 121 -8.91 -4.42 4.46
C THR A 121 -9.09 -5.85 4.98
N PRO A 122 -9.82 -6.75 4.31
CA PRO A 122 -9.97 -8.12 4.83
C PRO A 122 -8.64 -8.88 4.97
N TRP A 123 -7.70 -8.64 4.07
CA TRP A 123 -6.38 -9.26 4.13
C TRP A 123 -5.54 -8.66 5.27
N LEU A 124 -5.62 -7.35 5.48
CA LEU A 124 -4.95 -6.69 6.60
C LEU A 124 -5.53 -7.12 7.93
N ASP A 125 -6.83 -7.31 8.02
CA ASP A 125 -7.49 -7.80 9.23
C ASP A 125 -7.00 -9.19 9.62
N ALA A 126 -6.76 -10.05 8.64
CA ALA A 126 -6.18 -11.37 8.89
C ALA A 126 -4.78 -11.29 9.48
N LEU A 127 -3.94 -10.39 8.96
CA LEU A 127 -2.60 -10.14 9.51
C LEU A 127 -2.68 -9.62 10.94
N LEU A 128 -3.57 -8.67 11.18
CA LEU A 128 -3.75 -8.08 12.51
C LEU A 128 -4.20 -9.12 13.52
N ALA A 129 -5.14 -9.99 13.15
CA ALA A 129 -5.65 -11.05 14.02
C ALA A 129 -4.55 -12.05 14.41
N LYS A 130 -3.55 -12.25 13.58
CA LYS A 130 -2.41 -13.15 13.85
C LYS A 130 -1.19 -12.41 14.38
N HIS A 131 -1.31 -11.12 14.69
CA HIS A 131 -0.22 -10.28 15.20
C HIS A 131 1.02 -10.25 14.30
N ILE A 132 0.83 -10.29 12.98
CA ILE A 132 1.91 -10.20 12.01
C ILE A 132 2.09 -8.74 11.63
N PRO A 133 3.27 -8.13 11.89
CA PRO A 133 3.49 -6.73 11.52
C PRO A 133 3.53 -6.55 10.00
N LEU A 134 2.81 -5.56 9.50
CA LEU A 134 2.91 -5.13 8.12
C LEU A 134 3.87 -3.94 8.04
N ARG A 135 4.96 -4.10 7.29
CA ARG A 135 6.01 -3.08 7.18
C ARG A 135 5.75 -2.04 6.11
N GLY A 136 4.85 -2.31 5.20
CA GLY A 136 4.46 -1.35 4.19
C GLY A 136 3.52 -1.92 3.16
N ILE A 137 2.82 -1.01 2.47
CA ILE A 137 1.96 -1.31 1.33
C ILE A 137 2.55 -0.55 0.15
N TYR A 138 2.86 -1.26 -0.92
CA TYR A 138 3.47 -0.69 -2.12
C TYR A 138 2.64 -0.99 -3.34
N SER A 139 2.46 0.01 -4.19
CA SER A 139 1.79 -0.16 -5.47
C SER A 139 2.81 -0.50 -6.55
N VAL A 140 2.46 -1.45 -7.42
CA VAL A 140 3.34 -1.85 -8.52
C VAL A 140 3.63 -0.70 -9.50
N PRO A 141 2.66 0.16 -9.87
CA PRO A 141 2.92 1.25 -10.82
C PRO A 141 3.80 2.39 -10.31
N ILE A 142 4.11 2.45 -9.02
CA ILE A 142 4.89 3.56 -8.43
C ILE A 142 6.32 3.16 -8.17
#